data_ef2075aa39af634b66b2150afa1dcc4c
#
_entry.id   ef2075aa39af634b66b2150afa1dcc4c
#
_cell.length_a   1.000
_cell.length_b   1.000
_cell.length_c   1.000
_cell.angle_alpha   90.00
_cell.angle_beta   90.00
_cell.angle_gamma   90.00
#
_symmetry.space_group_name_H-M   'P 1'
#
loop_
_entity.id
_entity.type
_entity.pdbx_description
1 polymer ?
#
loop_
_entity_poly.entity_id
_entity_poly.type
_entity_poly.pdbx_seq_one_letter_code
_entity_poly.pdbx_strand_id
1 'polypeptide(L)'
;MIAPPKPDLVTVNVDGKEIAVPKGTNAIEAARLVGVDVPYYCYHPKLSVVGNCRMCLIEMGMPAVDPATKAPIMDPATGKQKINWIPRPQIGCATNAAPGLHIRTNTPQIKDCREGVMEFLLVNHPLDCPICDQAGECKLQEQSTGYGRGYSRYIEQKNVKPKRTQLGPRVTLDDERCIRFCKEIAKDDVLGFIDRGSYSTLTCYPGKALANNYSLNTVDICPVGALTSTDFRFKMRVWFLKQTNSIDTESSVGANTVVWSREGIIYRITPRRNDEVNDTWMADSGRDLFKSVRANDRLTTVKVNGADSALDFAASAAADLFKANAGAIAVVGSGRSSVEEQFLTKKLADAVKAVSTSLVSRVGEGDKLLISADRNPNVRGALVTGLIKDLPKAKLDALGAQIDSGKVKVVVSVGEDLAGAGLSAAQLAKVAIVYLGTHANATSAAAKVVIPTLTTFEKSGTFVNQQFRIQKFFKCVPGPAGVADDLVALGKLIVAAGGAAVSTEINALWATIATEVAGLGTITFANLPETGLIVDNANWAGLSYVEGETLHYKPAAKIAATA
;
A
#
# COMPACT_ATOMS: atom_id res chain seq x y z
N MET A 1 -13.92 -3.36 22.71
CA MET A 1 -14.50 -3.50 21.35
C MET A 1 -15.31 -4.78 21.30
N ILE A 2 -16.56 -4.72 20.90
CA ILE A 2 -17.39 -5.93 20.66
C ILE A 2 -16.76 -6.58 19.41
N ALA A 3 -16.30 -7.83 19.54
CA ALA A 3 -15.82 -8.59 18.39
C ALA A 3 -16.91 -8.58 17.29
N PRO A 4 -16.55 -8.37 16.01
CA PRO A 4 -17.53 -8.45 14.96
C PRO A 4 -18.26 -9.80 15.01
N PRO A 5 -19.58 -9.84 14.75
CA PRO A 5 -20.33 -11.08 14.77
C PRO A 5 -19.67 -12.07 13.80
N LYS A 6 -19.51 -13.32 14.25
CA LYS A 6 -18.97 -14.39 13.39
C LYS A 6 -19.83 -14.47 12.13
N PRO A 7 -19.23 -14.49 10.93
CA PRO A 7 -20.01 -14.58 9.70
C PRO A 7 -20.80 -15.89 9.66
N ASP A 8 -22.05 -15.82 9.16
CA ASP A 8 -22.86 -16.99 8.87
C ASP A 8 -22.17 -17.79 7.75
N LEU A 9 -21.62 -18.95 8.09
CA LEU A 9 -20.85 -19.78 7.17
C LEU A 9 -21.77 -20.79 6.48
N VAL A 10 -21.58 -20.97 5.18
CA VAL A 10 -22.24 -21.98 4.37
C VAL A 10 -21.21 -22.89 3.72
N THR A 11 -21.49 -24.21 3.70
CA THR A 11 -20.63 -25.18 3.03
C THR A 11 -21.02 -25.29 1.57
N VAL A 12 -20.04 -25.15 0.68
CA VAL A 12 -20.16 -25.35 -0.77
C VAL A 12 -19.16 -26.39 -1.25
N ASN A 13 -19.48 -27.07 -2.33
CA ASN A 13 -18.59 -28.04 -2.97
C ASN A 13 -18.12 -27.47 -4.32
N VAL A 14 -16.81 -27.33 -4.52
CA VAL A 14 -16.21 -26.86 -5.77
C VAL A 14 -15.31 -27.97 -6.33
N ASP A 15 -15.66 -28.51 -7.49
CA ASP A 15 -14.95 -29.61 -8.15
C ASP A 15 -14.62 -30.78 -7.23
N GLY A 16 -15.56 -31.13 -6.34
CA GLY A 16 -15.42 -32.22 -5.34
C GLY A 16 -14.75 -31.82 -4.02
N LYS A 17 -14.28 -30.61 -3.86
CA LYS A 17 -13.70 -30.09 -2.61
C LYS A 17 -14.73 -29.27 -1.83
N GLU A 18 -14.95 -29.62 -0.58
CA GLU A 18 -15.83 -28.88 0.33
C GLU A 18 -15.10 -27.74 1.02
N ILE A 19 -15.79 -26.60 1.13
CA ILE A 19 -15.28 -25.44 1.86
C ILE A 19 -16.43 -24.68 2.52
N ALA A 20 -16.20 -24.21 3.74
CA ALA A 20 -17.09 -23.29 4.44
C ALA A 20 -16.69 -21.83 4.12
N VAL A 21 -17.62 -21.06 3.60
CA VAL A 21 -17.42 -19.65 3.22
C VAL A 21 -18.53 -18.78 3.82
N PRO A 22 -18.31 -17.50 4.05
CA PRO A 22 -19.36 -16.57 4.43
C PRO A 22 -20.51 -16.61 3.43
N LYS A 23 -21.75 -16.63 3.93
CA LYS A 23 -22.95 -16.54 3.11
C LYS A 23 -22.90 -15.31 2.21
N GLY A 24 -23.20 -15.48 0.92
CA GLY A 24 -23.11 -14.41 -0.07
C GLY A 24 -21.75 -14.28 -0.78
N THR A 25 -20.73 -15.05 -0.37
CA THR A 25 -19.49 -15.17 -1.15
C THR A 25 -19.83 -15.68 -2.55
N ASN A 26 -19.35 -15.03 -3.62
CA ASN A 26 -19.62 -15.51 -4.96
C ASN A 26 -18.77 -16.74 -5.33
N ALA A 27 -19.19 -17.47 -6.35
CA ALA A 27 -18.57 -18.73 -6.75
C ALA A 27 -17.09 -18.58 -7.20
N ILE A 28 -16.69 -17.44 -7.74
CA ILE A 28 -15.29 -17.18 -8.12
C ILE A 28 -14.40 -17.14 -6.88
N GLU A 29 -14.82 -16.38 -5.86
CA GLU A 29 -14.05 -16.25 -4.61
C GLU A 29 -14.04 -17.57 -3.83
N ALA A 30 -15.17 -18.31 -3.80
CA ALA A 30 -15.23 -19.64 -3.19
C ALA A 30 -14.29 -20.64 -3.89
N ALA A 31 -14.25 -20.64 -5.22
CA ALA A 31 -13.34 -21.48 -6.01
C ALA A 31 -11.88 -21.14 -5.72
N ARG A 32 -11.53 -19.85 -5.64
CA ARG A 32 -10.17 -19.40 -5.33
C ARG A 32 -9.67 -19.91 -3.97
N LEU A 33 -10.53 -19.97 -2.97
CA LEU A 33 -10.17 -20.47 -1.64
C LEU A 33 -9.80 -21.97 -1.62
N VAL A 34 -10.28 -22.76 -2.58
CA VAL A 34 -9.89 -24.19 -2.74
C VAL A 34 -8.79 -24.38 -3.79
N GLY A 35 -8.18 -23.29 -4.27
CA GLY A 35 -7.09 -23.30 -5.24
C GLY A 35 -7.55 -23.50 -6.69
N VAL A 36 -8.83 -23.23 -7.01
CA VAL A 36 -9.37 -23.28 -8.37
C VAL A 36 -9.53 -21.87 -8.91
N ASP A 37 -8.85 -21.57 -10.00
CA ASP A 37 -8.97 -20.28 -10.68
C ASP A 37 -10.07 -20.32 -11.74
N VAL A 38 -11.12 -19.52 -11.55
CA VAL A 38 -12.20 -19.32 -12.51
C VAL A 38 -11.91 -18.03 -13.29
N PRO A 39 -11.66 -18.10 -14.60
CA PRO A 39 -11.27 -16.94 -15.38
C PRO A 39 -12.40 -15.89 -15.48
N TYR A 40 -12.03 -14.61 -15.51
CA TYR A 40 -13.00 -13.50 -15.63
C TYR A 40 -12.35 -12.23 -16.20
N TYR A 41 -13.18 -11.35 -16.79
CA TYR A 41 -12.75 -10.01 -17.22
C TYR A 41 -13.53 -8.89 -16.55
N CYS A 42 -14.87 -8.91 -16.62
CA CYS A 42 -15.68 -7.79 -16.11
C CYS A 42 -15.82 -7.79 -14.57
N TYR A 43 -15.60 -8.92 -13.91
CA TYR A 43 -15.66 -9.04 -12.45
C TYR A 43 -14.48 -8.35 -11.78
N HIS A 44 -14.75 -7.68 -10.67
CA HIS A 44 -13.75 -7.20 -9.72
C HIS A 44 -14.32 -7.33 -8.30
N PRO A 45 -13.55 -7.85 -7.31
CA PRO A 45 -14.09 -8.16 -5.98
C PRO A 45 -14.63 -6.94 -5.22
N LYS A 46 -14.22 -5.73 -5.60
CA LYS A 46 -14.59 -4.47 -4.95
C LYS A 46 -15.45 -3.54 -5.82
N LEU A 47 -16.01 -4.05 -6.91
CA LEU A 47 -16.94 -3.33 -7.78
C LEU A 47 -18.22 -4.12 -7.97
N SER A 48 -19.31 -3.44 -8.33
CA SER A 48 -20.58 -4.08 -8.64
C SER A 48 -20.47 -5.14 -9.73
N VAL A 49 -21.29 -6.19 -9.65
CA VAL A 49 -21.29 -7.30 -10.61
C VAL A 49 -22.06 -6.91 -11.86
N VAL A 50 -21.45 -7.01 -13.04
CA VAL A 50 -22.09 -6.76 -14.34
C VAL A 50 -22.51 -8.04 -15.05
N GLY A 51 -21.71 -9.13 -14.93
CA GLY A 51 -21.99 -10.42 -15.58
C GLY A 51 -21.90 -10.40 -17.11
N ASN A 52 -21.18 -9.44 -17.72
CA ASN A 52 -21.21 -9.19 -19.16
C ASN A 52 -20.23 -10.06 -19.96
N CYS A 53 -19.00 -10.29 -19.48
CA CYS A 53 -17.95 -10.96 -20.25
C CYS A 53 -18.18 -12.44 -20.48
N ARG A 54 -18.98 -13.10 -19.66
CA ARG A 54 -19.31 -14.55 -19.73
C ARG A 54 -18.10 -15.50 -19.59
N MET A 55 -16.92 -15.02 -19.28
CA MET A 55 -15.75 -15.88 -19.13
C MET A 55 -15.81 -16.76 -17.86
N CYS A 56 -16.50 -16.30 -16.81
CA CYS A 56 -16.64 -16.98 -15.52
C CYS A 56 -17.77 -18.04 -15.47
N LEU A 57 -18.15 -18.61 -16.61
CA LEU A 57 -19.19 -19.66 -16.64
C LEU A 57 -18.78 -20.89 -15.84
N ILE A 58 -19.74 -21.42 -15.09
CA ILE A 58 -19.65 -22.63 -14.26
C ILE A 58 -20.93 -23.46 -14.41
N GLU A 59 -20.86 -24.74 -14.13
CA GLU A 59 -22.05 -25.53 -13.83
C GLU A 59 -22.36 -25.45 -12.34
N MET A 60 -23.64 -25.31 -12.02
CA MET A 60 -24.10 -25.36 -10.63
C MET A 60 -25.21 -26.38 -10.42
N GLY A 61 -25.21 -26.99 -9.27
CA GLY A 61 -26.20 -27.98 -8.87
C GLY A 61 -26.51 -27.90 -7.40
N MET A 62 -27.68 -28.42 -7.03
CA MET A 62 -28.12 -28.51 -5.66
C MET A 62 -28.45 -29.99 -5.31
N PRO A 63 -28.24 -30.39 -4.05
CA PRO A 63 -28.66 -31.71 -3.58
C PRO A 63 -30.13 -31.97 -3.86
N ALA A 64 -30.43 -33.09 -4.47
CA ALA A 64 -31.80 -33.49 -4.79
C ALA A 64 -32.55 -33.91 -3.53
N VAL A 65 -33.72 -33.34 -3.33
CA VAL A 65 -34.65 -33.71 -2.25
C VAL A 65 -36.01 -34.00 -2.83
N ASP A 66 -36.71 -34.95 -2.22
CA ASP A 66 -38.09 -35.24 -2.57
C ASP A 66 -39.00 -34.04 -2.20
N PRO A 67 -39.80 -33.55 -3.13
CA PRO A 67 -40.64 -32.34 -2.88
C PRO A 67 -41.66 -32.52 -1.74
N ALA A 68 -42.18 -33.74 -1.55
CA ALA A 68 -43.22 -34.04 -0.56
C ALA A 68 -42.63 -34.34 0.82
N THR A 69 -41.62 -35.24 0.88
CA THR A 69 -41.04 -35.73 2.13
C THR A 69 -39.83 -34.95 2.61
N LYS A 70 -39.23 -34.13 1.74
CA LYS A 70 -37.94 -33.43 1.97
C LYS A 70 -36.76 -34.39 2.22
N ALA A 71 -36.96 -35.69 2.00
CA ALA A 71 -35.91 -36.68 2.15
C ALA A 71 -34.86 -36.54 1.01
N PRO A 72 -33.56 -36.80 1.29
CA PRO A 72 -32.52 -36.79 0.26
C PRO A 72 -32.77 -37.92 -0.77
N ILE A 73 -32.73 -37.59 -2.04
CA ILE A 73 -32.79 -38.56 -3.13
C ILE A 73 -31.39 -39.09 -3.35
N MET A 74 -31.20 -40.40 -3.17
CA MET A 74 -29.90 -41.03 -3.35
C MET A 74 -29.71 -41.48 -4.81
N ASP A 75 -28.48 -41.40 -5.29
CA ASP A 75 -28.07 -41.95 -6.57
C ASP A 75 -27.80 -43.45 -6.40
N PRO A 76 -28.54 -44.34 -7.08
CA PRO A 76 -28.37 -45.80 -6.94
C PRO A 76 -26.98 -46.33 -7.32
N ALA A 77 -26.29 -45.62 -8.24
CA ALA A 77 -24.99 -46.04 -8.72
C ALA A 77 -23.84 -45.67 -7.79
N THR A 78 -23.96 -44.58 -7.05
CA THR A 78 -22.88 -44.04 -6.21
C THR A 78 -23.15 -44.15 -4.72
N GLY A 79 -24.39 -44.39 -4.31
CA GLY A 79 -24.84 -44.40 -2.92
C GLY A 79 -24.75 -43.01 -2.24
N LYS A 80 -24.51 -41.95 -3.01
CA LYS A 80 -24.46 -40.56 -2.49
C LYS A 80 -25.72 -39.80 -2.87
N GLN A 81 -25.98 -38.69 -2.20
CA GLN A 81 -27.10 -37.82 -2.56
C GLN A 81 -26.94 -37.32 -4.00
N LYS A 82 -28.00 -37.50 -4.79
CA LYS A 82 -28.06 -37.05 -6.18
C LYS A 82 -27.96 -35.52 -6.25
N ILE A 83 -27.19 -35.01 -7.17
CA ILE A 83 -27.10 -33.54 -7.44
C ILE A 83 -27.93 -33.22 -8.68
N ASN A 84 -28.88 -32.30 -8.53
CA ASN A 84 -29.64 -31.74 -9.62
C ASN A 84 -28.84 -30.62 -10.24
N TRP A 85 -28.22 -30.88 -11.38
CA TRP A 85 -27.45 -29.89 -12.14
C TRP A 85 -28.38 -29.02 -13.00
N ILE A 86 -28.14 -27.71 -12.98
CA ILE A 86 -28.83 -26.78 -13.89
C ILE A 86 -28.27 -27.01 -15.31
N PRO A 87 -29.15 -27.26 -16.30
CA PRO A 87 -28.69 -27.63 -17.67
C PRO A 87 -27.89 -26.54 -18.39
N ARG A 88 -28.06 -25.26 -18.00
CA ARG A 88 -27.38 -24.11 -18.60
C ARG A 88 -26.26 -23.60 -17.69
N PRO A 89 -25.05 -23.36 -18.20
CA PRO A 89 -23.99 -22.73 -17.42
C PRO A 89 -24.42 -21.41 -16.82
N GLN A 90 -23.98 -21.16 -15.58
CA GLN A 90 -24.28 -19.96 -14.80
C GLN A 90 -23.05 -19.05 -14.71
N ILE A 91 -23.26 -17.76 -14.50
CA ILE A 91 -22.14 -16.82 -14.31
C ILE A 91 -21.63 -16.88 -12.86
N GLY A 92 -20.41 -17.36 -12.65
CA GLY A 92 -19.82 -17.52 -11.33
C GLY A 92 -19.70 -16.23 -10.51
N CYS A 93 -19.50 -15.08 -11.18
CA CYS A 93 -19.40 -13.79 -10.49
C CYS A 93 -20.72 -13.32 -9.85
N ALA A 94 -21.88 -13.78 -10.35
CA ALA A 94 -23.20 -13.46 -9.78
C ALA A 94 -23.85 -14.64 -9.04
N THR A 95 -23.21 -15.80 -8.98
CA THR A 95 -23.68 -16.97 -8.24
C THR A 95 -23.14 -16.92 -6.83
N ASN A 96 -24.01 -16.67 -5.86
CA ASN A 96 -23.64 -16.60 -4.45
C ASN A 96 -23.64 -17.98 -3.79
N ALA A 97 -22.72 -18.18 -2.86
CA ALA A 97 -22.65 -19.38 -2.03
C ALA A 97 -23.95 -19.57 -1.23
N ALA A 98 -24.48 -20.78 -1.31
CA ALA A 98 -25.67 -21.23 -0.57
C ALA A 98 -25.38 -22.62 0.03
N PRO A 99 -26.07 -23.00 1.13
CA PRO A 99 -25.85 -24.30 1.75
C PRO A 99 -26.05 -25.46 0.75
N GLY A 100 -25.06 -26.34 0.64
CA GLY A 100 -25.10 -27.47 -0.27
C GLY A 100 -24.92 -27.17 -1.76
N LEU A 101 -24.52 -25.95 -2.13
CA LEU A 101 -24.24 -25.62 -3.53
C LEU A 101 -23.04 -26.43 -4.05
N HIS A 102 -23.23 -27.10 -5.16
CA HIS A 102 -22.20 -27.80 -5.93
C HIS A 102 -21.83 -26.99 -7.18
N ILE A 103 -20.54 -26.86 -7.42
CA ILE A 103 -19.96 -26.11 -8.54
C ILE A 103 -19.00 -27.02 -9.30
N ARG A 104 -19.10 -27.03 -10.63
CA ARG A 104 -18.10 -27.62 -11.53
C ARG A 104 -17.54 -26.53 -12.45
N THR A 105 -16.22 -26.45 -12.48
CA THR A 105 -15.52 -25.38 -13.20
C THR A 105 -14.84 -25.84 -14.49
N ASN A 106 -14.68 -27.15 -14.68
CA ASN A 106 -13.84 -27.71 -15.74
C ASN A 106 -14.52 -28.92 -16.44
N THR A 107 -15.77 -28.74 -16.91
CA THR A 107 -16.48 -29.72 -17.71
C THR A 107 -16.27 -29.47 -19.22
N PRO A 108 -16.54 -30.47 -20.11
CA PRO A 108 -16.48 -30.25 -21.56
C PRO A 108 -17.35 -29.08 -22.02
N GLN A 109 -18.56 -28.94 -21.46
CA GLN A 109 -19.46 -27.84 -21.76
C GLN A 109 -18.86 -26.48 -21.38
N ILE A 110 -18.26 -26.39 -20.18
CA ILE A 110 -17.62 -25.13 -19.72
C ILE A 110 -16.40 -24.79 -20.57
N LYS A 111 -15.62 -25.79 -21.00
CA LYS A 111 -14.48 -25.57 -21.91
C LYS A 111 -14.93 -24.99 -23.24
N ASP A 112 -15.91 -25.61 -23.89
CA ASP A 112 -16.44 -25.12 -25.17
C ASP A 112 -17.02 -23.70 -25.03
N CYS A 113 -17.76 -23.42 -23.97
CA CYS A 113 -18.26 -22.07 -23.71
C CYS A 113 -17.12 -21.02 -23.57
N ARG A 114 -16.06 -21.36 -22.84
CA ARG A 114 -14.91 -20.45 -22.66
C ARG A 114 -14.14 -20.24 -23.95
N GLU A 115 -13.95 -21.29 -24.74
CA GLU A 115 -13.35 -21.18 -26.08
C GLU A 115 -14.14 -20.20 -26.97
N GLY A 116 -15.47 -20.32 -27.01
CA GLY A 116 -16.33 -19.41 -27.73
C GLY A 116 -16.25 -17.95 -27.22
N VAL A 117 -16.22 -17.76 -25.91
CA VAL A 117 -16.05 -16.42 -25.32
C VAL A 117 -14.69 -15.83 -25.71
N MET A 118 -13.62 -16.63 -25.68
CA MET A 118 -12.29 -16.18 -26.12
C MET A 118 -12.29 -15.77 -27.59
N GLU A 119 -12.98 -16.48 -28.47
CA GLU A 119 -13.13 -16.09 -29.88
C GLU A 119 -13.82 -14.72 -30.00
N PHE A 120 -14.90 -14.46 -29.24
CA PHE A 120 -15.57 -13.16 -29.25
C PHE A 120 -14.66 -12.03 -28.74
N LEU A 121 -13.87 -12.26 -27.68
CA LEU A 121 -12.94 -11.26 -27.16
C LEU A 121 -11.79 -10.96 -28.13
N LEU A 122 -11.37 -11.94 -28.91
CA LEU A 122 -10.25 -11.83 -29.84
C LEU A 122 -10.64 -11.36 -31.24
N VAL A 123 -11.93 -11.42 -31.61
CA VAL A 123 -12.39 -11.15 -33.00
C VAL A 123 -11.92 -9.78 -33.51
N ASN A 124 -12.05 -8.72 -32.72
CA ASN A 124 -11.62 -7.36 -33.06
C ASN A 124 -10.38 -6.90 -32.29
N HIS A 125 -9.81 -7.77 -31.42
CA HIS A 125 -8.62 -7.41 -30.66
C HIS A 125 -7.43 -7.20 -31.61
N PRO A 126 -6.68 -6.07 -31.49
CA PRO A 126 -5.54 -5.80 -32.36
C PRO A 126 -4.38 -6.75 -32.08
N LEU A 127 -3.61 -7.09 -33.12
CA LEU A 127 -2.44 -7.97 -33.03
C LEU A 127 -1.18 -7.21 -32.61
N ASP A 128 -1.29 -6.39 -31.57
CA ASP A 128 -0.26 -5.42 -31.15
C ASP A 128 0.53 -5.88 -29.92
N CYS A 129 0.45 -7.15 -29.51
CA CYS A 129 1.17 -7.63 -28.31
C CYS A 129 2.66 -7.23 -28.28
N PRO A 130 3.42 -7.27 -29.40
CA PRO A 130 4.84 -6.86 -29.37
C PRO A 130 5.06 -5.39 -29.01
N ILE A 131 4.10 -4.52 -29.26
CA ILE A 131 4.15 -3.08 -28.95
C ILE A 131 3.18 -2.67 -27.84
N CYS A 132 2.35 -3.59 -27.34
CA CYS A 132 1.41 -3.33 -26.25
C CYS A 132 2.14 -3.29 -24.92
N ASP A 133 1.91 -2.26 -24.12
CA ASP A 133 2.57 -2.06 -22.83
C ASP A 133 2.12 -3.08 -21.77
N GLN A 134 0.95 -3.69 -21.94
CA GLN A 134 0.41 -4.71 -21.05
C GLN A 134 0.99 -6.12 -21.28
N ALA A 135 1.80 -6.33 -22.30
CA ALA A 135 2.37 -7.64 -22.57
C ALA A 135 3.14 -8.18 -21.37
N GLY A 136 2.88 -9.45 -21.01
CA GLY A 136 3.47 -10.12 -19.85
C GLY A 136 2.67 -10.01 -18.54
N GLU A 137 1.66 -9.14 -18.49
CA GLU A 137 0.69 -9.04 -17.38
C GLU A 137 -0.76 -8.97 -17.89
N CYS A 138 -0.97 -9.26 -19.17
CA CYS A 138 -2.26 -9.17 -19.83
C CYS A 138 -3.07 -10.45 -19.60
N LYS A 139 -4.20 -10.32 -18.91
CA LYS A 139 -5.11 -11.46 -18.67
C LYS A 139 -5.67 -12.07 -19.96
N LEU A 140 -5.79 -11.28 -21.04
CA LEU A 140 -6.22 -11.80 -22.33
C LEU A 140 -5.18 -12.72 -22.95
N GLN A 141 -3.88 -12.41 -22.85
CA GLN A 141 -2.81 -13.31 -23.32
C GLN A 141 -2.82 -14.62 -22.53
N GLU A 142 -2.83 -14.55 -21.18
CA GLU A 142 -2.84 -15.74 -20.31
C GLU A 142 -4.06 -16.62 -20.57
N GLN A 143 -5.25 -16.02 -20.63
CA GLN A 143 -6.49 -16.77 -20.82
C GLN A 143 -6.68 -17.26 -22.26
N SER A 144 -6.15 -16.56 -23.25
CA SER A 144 -6.13 -17.04 -24.63
C SER A 144 -5.30 -18.32 -24.77
N THR A 145 -4.16 -18.39 -24.07
CA THR A 145 -3.32 -19.59 -24.03
C THR A 145 -3.98 -20.72 -23.24
N GLY A 146 -4.60 -20.40 -22.08
CA GLY A 146 -5.19 -21.40 -21.18
C GLY A 146 -6.56 -21.94 -21.58
N TYR A 147 -7.37 -21.14 -22.30
CA TYR A 147 -8.78 -21.43 -22.60
C TYR A 147 -9.17 -21.21 -24.06
N GLY A 148 -8.29 -20.69 -24.89
CA GLY A 148 -8.56 -20.45 -26.32
C GLY A 148 -8.27 -21.67 -27.21
N ARG A 149 -8.82 -21.69 -28.42
CA ARG A 149 -8.60 -22.78 -29.38
C ARG A 149 -7.23 -22.77 -30.06
N GLY A 150 -6.43 -21.72 -29.88
CA GLY A 150 -5.11 -21.62 -30.49
C GLY A 150 -5.09 -21.25 -31.99
N TYR A 151 -6.24 -21.10 -32.61
CA TYR A 151 -6.39 -20.64 -34.01
C TYR A 151 -7.59 -19.73 -34.17
N SER A 152 -7.60 -18.92 -35.23
CA SER A 152 -8.71 -18.03 -35.57
C SER A 152 -9.53 -18.57 -36.74
N ARG A 153 -10.86 -18.52 -36.63
CA ARG A 153 -11.80 -18.76 -37.71
C ARG A 153 -12.25 -17.47 -38.42
N TYR A 154 -11.84 -16.31 -37.85
CA TYR A 154 -12.20 -15.00 -38.38
C TYR A 154 -11.29 -14.63 -39.54
N ILE A 155 -11.87 -14.34 -40.71
CA ILE A 155 -11.16 -14.06 -41.96
C ILE A 155 -11.31 -12.60 -42.42
N GLU A 156 -12.21 -11.83 -41.82
CA GLU A 156 -12.46 -10.45 -42.17
C GLU A 156 -11.45 -9.49 -41.47
N GLN A 157 -11.44 -8.24 -41.93
CA GLN A 157 -10.61 -7.22 -41.26
C GLN A 157 -11.13 -6.90 -39.87
N LYS A 158 -10.21 -6.84 -38.93
CA LYS A 158 -10.51 -6.43 -37.55
C LYS A 158 -10.91 -4.95 -37.48
N ASN A 159 -11.98 -4.67 -36.77
CA ASN A 159 -12.39 -3.30 -36.47
C ASN A 159 -11.50 -2.73 -35.36
N VAL A 160 -10.42 -2.05 -35.71
CA VAL A 160 -9.46 -1.47 -34.79
C VAL A 160 -9.90 -0.07 -34.40
N LYS A 161 -10.08 0.14 -33.10
CA LYS A 161 -10.47 1.44 -32.53
C LYS A 161 -9.31 2.45 -32.54
N PRO A 162 -9.61 3.77 -32.46
CA PRO A 162 -8.59 4.80 -32.32
C PRO A 162 -7.67 4.52 -31.12
N LYS A 163 -6.37 4.69 -31.34
CA LYS A 163 -5.33 4.51 -30.33
C LYS A 163 -4.76 5.86 -29.87
N ARG A 164 -4.12 5.89 -28.70
CA ARG A 164 -3.46 7.06 -28.14
C ARG A 164 -4.39 8.23 -27.80
N THR A 165 -5.64 7.95 -27.50
CA THR A 165 -6.54 8.98 -26.97
C THR A 165 -6.21 9.23 -25.50
N GLN A 166 -5.86 10.46 -25.18
CA GLN A 166 -5.55 10.85 -23.80
C GLN A 166 -6.85 11.10 -23.04
N LEU A 167 -7.11 10.36 -21.98
CA LEU A 167 -8.28 10.55 -21.12
C LEU A 167 -8.03 11.55 -20.00
N GLY A 168 -6.77 11.76 -19.65
CA GLY A 168 -6.32 12.66 -18.61
C GLY A 168 -4.81 12.74 -18.54
N PRO A 169 -4.23 13.49 -17.60
CA PRO A 169 -2.77 13.70 -17.53
C PRO A 169 -1.98 12.40 -17.31
N ARG A 170 -2.59 11.38 -16.71
CA ARG A 170 -1.92 10.15 -16.29
C ARG A 170 -2.36 8.90 -17.05
N VAL A 171 -3.48 8.93 -17.79
CA VAL A 171 -4.10 7.74 -18.39
C VAL A 171 -4.33 7.93 -19.88
N THR A 172 -3.91 6.93 -20.64
CA THR A 172 -4.16 6.79 -22.09
C THR A 172 -5.07 5.60 -22.35
N LEU A 173 -6.02 5.76 -23.28
CA LEU A 173 -7.23 4.97 -23.51
C LEU A 173 -7.03 3.50 -23.85
N ASP A 174 -7.93 2.69 -23.27
CA ASP A 174 -8.54 1.48 -23.88
C ASP A 174 -9.37 0.54 -22.93
N ASP A 175 -10.70 0.75 -22.17
CA ASP A 175 -11.89 -0.11 -21.83
C ASP A 175 -12.56 -0.12 -20.39
N GLU A 176 -13.72 -0.97 -20.07
CA GLU A 176 -14.99 -0.89 -19.27
C GLU A 176 -15.00 -0.86 -17.72
N ARG A 177 -14.11 -1.54 -16.97
CA ARG A 177 -14.07 -1.54 -15.49
C ARG A 177 -13.83 -0.15 -14.90
N CYS A 178 -13.15 0.66 -15.65
CA CYS A 178 -12.77 2.03 -15.29
C CYS A 178 -13.99 2.91 -15.03
N ILE A 179 -15.08 2.77 -15.79
CA ILE A 179 -16.31 3.56 -15.61
C ILE A 179 -16.91 3.28 -14.23
N ARG A 180 -17.04 1.99 -13.86
CA ARG A 180 -17.57 1.60 -12.54
C ARG A 180 -16.67 2.06 -11.39
N PHE A 181 -15.35 1.96 -11.56
CA PHE A 181 -14.41 2.46 -10.58
C PHE A 181 -14.57 3.97 -10.36
N CYS A 182 -14.60 4.75 -11.44
CA CYS A 182 -14.79 6.20 -11.35
C CYS A 182 -16.10 6.54 -10.64
N LYS A 183 -17.20 5.87 -11.00
CA LYS A 183 -18.53 6.12 -10.43
C LYS A 183 -18.70 5.61 -9.00
N GLU A 184 -18.27 4.37 -8.73
CA GLU A 184 -18.55 3.67 -7.47
C GLU A 184 -17.52 4.02 -6.36
N ILE A 185 -16.24 4.12 -6.70
CA ILE A 185 -15.14 4.29 -5.75
C ILE A 185 -14.64 5.73 -5.72
N ALA A 186 -14.16 6.24 -6.86
CA ALA A 186 -13.61 7.60 -6.92
C ALA A 186 -14.69 8.69 -6.80
N LYS A 187 -15.98 8.35 -6.98
CA LYS A 187 -17.11 9.28 -6.98
C LYS A 187 -16.97 10.43 -7.98
N ASP A 188 -16.26 10.15 -9.08
CA ASP A 188 -15.99 11.09 -10.16
C ASP A 188 -16.46 10.48 -11.49
N ASP A 189 -17.72 10.72 -11.84
CA ASP A 189 -18.37 10.17 -13.04
C ASP A 189 -17.91 10.96 -14.28
N VAL A 190 -16.72 10.63 -14.80
CA VAL A 190 -16.09 11.32 -15.93
C VAL A 190 -16.04 10.48 -17.20
N LEU A 191 -16.21 9.16 -17.09
CA LEU A 191 -16.06 8.21 -18.20
C LEU A 191 -17.40 7.67 -18.69
N GLY A 192 -17.54 7.54 -19.99
CA GLY A 192 -18.71 6.91 -20.64
C GLY A 192 -18.35 6.29 -21.97
N PHE A 193 -19.34 5.67 -22.62
CA PHE A 193 -19.21 5.15 -23.97
C PHE A 193 -19.89 6.07 -24.97
N ILE A 194 -19.25 6.26 -26.11
CA ILE A 194 -19.85 6.80 -27.32
C ILE A 194 -19.99 5.68 -28.36
N ASP A 195 -20.81 5.89 -29.37
CA ASP A 195 -21.13 4.93 -30.42
C ASP A 195 -21.81 3.63 -29.90
N ARG A 196 -21.96 2.64 -30.73
CA ARG A 196 -22.62 1.36 -30.43
C ARG A 196 -22.03 0.19 -31.17
N GLY A 197 -22.33 -1.01 -30.68
CA GLY A 197 -21.84 -2.27 -31.27
C GLY A 197 -20.33 -2.36 -31.23
N SER A 198 -19.71 -2.81 -32.31
CA SER A 198 -18.25 -2.96 -32.41
C SER A 198 -17.50 -1.62 -32.45
N TYR A 199 -18.19 -0.51 -32.67
CA TYR A 199 -17.63 0.85 -32.63
C TYR A 199 -17.69 1.52 -31.25
N SER A 200 -18.40 0.92 -30.30
CA SER A 200 -18.51 1.47 -28.95
C SER A 200 -17.13 1.81 -28.36
N THR A 201 -16.89 3.06 -28.03
CA THR A 201 -15.58 3.57 -27.63
C THR A 201 -15.68 4.31 -26.29
N LEU A 202 -14.76 4.02 -25.39
CA LEU A 202 -14.63 4.71 -24.11
C LEU A 202 -14.13 6.15 -24.34
N THR A 203 -14.71 7.12 -23.64
CA THR A 203 -14.25 8.51 -23.67
C THR A 203 -14.62 9.23 -22.37
N CYS A 204 -14.05 10.41 -22.17
CA CYS A 204 -14.52 11.33 -21.14
C CYS A 204 -15.76 12.08 -21.61
N TYR A 205 -16.65 12.44 -20.68
CA TYR A 205 -17.75 13.35 -21.00
C TYR A 205 -17.21 14.72 -21.44
N PRO A 206 -17.92 15.43 -22.34
CA PRO A 206 -17.48 16.73 -22.82
C PRO A 206 -17.08 17.69 -21.70
N GLY A 207 -15.91 18.29 -21.80
CA GLY A 207 -15.40 19.22 -20.78
C GLY A 207 -14.84 18.58 -19.52
N LYS A 208 -14.83 17.26 -19.40
CA LYS A 208 -14.24 16.53 -18.27
C LYS A 208 -12.95 15.81 -18.68
N ALA A 209 -12.06 15.59 -17.70
CA ALA A 209 -10.85 14.79 -17.85
C ALA A 209 -10.71 13.83 -16.68
N LEU A 210 -10.14 12.65 -16.90
CA LEU A 210 -9.80 11.70 -15.85
C LEU A 210 -8.55 12.17 -15.11
N ALA A 211 -8.71 13.10 -14.17
CA ALA A 211 -7.63 13.82 -13.49
C ALA A 211 -7.67 13.73 -11.95
N ASN A 212 -8.62 12.97 -11.38
CA ASN A 212 -8.68 12.78 -9.94
C ASN A 212 -7.46 12.00 -9.41
N ASN A 213 -7.20 12.07 -8.10
CA ASN A 213 -6.05 11.43 -7.44
C ASN A 213 -6.14 9.89 -7.35
N TYR A 214 -7.04 9.27 -8.10
CA TYR A 214 -7.23 7.81 -8.19
C TYR A 214 -7.26 7.31 -9.63
N SER A 215 -6.95 8.17 -10.59
CA SER A 215 -7.08 7.89 -12.02
C SER A 215 -6.30 6.64 -12.46
N LEU A 216 -5.11 6.40 -11.93
CA LEU A 216 -4.26 5.25 -12.27
C LEU A 216 -4.81 3.89 -11.76
N ASN A 217 -5.76 3.88 -10.82
CA ASN A 217 -6.44 2.63 -10.48
C ASN A 217 -7.25 2.07 -11.66
N THR A 218 -7.68 2.91 -12.59
CA THR A 218 -8.33 2.46 -13.82
C THR A 218 -7.38 1.63 -14.69
N VAL A 219 -6.09 1.96 -14.67
CA VAL A 219 -5.02 1.19 -15.33
C VAL A 219 -4.80 -0.15 -14.63
N ASP A 220 -4.68 -0.14 -13.29
CA ASP A 220 -4.41 -1.36 -12.51
C ASP A 220 -5.52 -2.41 -12.65
N ILE A 221 -6.78 -1.97 -12.74
CA ILE A 221 -7.92 -2.89 -12.87
C ILE A 221 -8.24 -3.25 -14.32
N CYS A 222 -7.61 -2.60 -15.29
CA CYS A 222 -7.80 -2.94 -16.68
C CYS A 222 -7.22 -4.32 -16.98
N PRO A 223 -8.03 -5.30 -17.44
CA PRO A 223 -7.54 -6.66 -17.65
C PRO A 223 -6.68 -6.83 -18.91
N VAL A 224 -6.57 -5.79 -19.70
CA VAL A 224 -5.89 -5.77 -21.02
C VAL A 224 -5.11 -4.45 -21.16
N GLY A 225 -4.33 -4.31 -22.22
CA GLY A 225 -3.53 -3.10 -22.51
C GLY A 225 -4.33 -1.90 -23.01
N ALA A 226 -5.54 -1.82 -22.56
CA ALA A 226 -6.52 -0.84 -22.95
C ALA A 226 -6.32 0.50 -22.27
N LEU A 227 -6.02 0.53 -20.99
CA LEU A 227 -5.61 1.72 -20.27
C LEU A 227 -4.16 1.55 -19.85
N THR A 228 -3.33 2.54 -20.09
CA THR A 228 -1.92 2.53 -19.78
C THR A 228 -1.51 3.80 -19.03
N SER A 229 -0.56 3.67 -18.11
CA SER A 229 0.01 4.82 -17.41
C SER A 229 0.93 5.59 -18.34
N THR A 230 0.70 6.89 -18.50
CA THR A 230 1.53 7.78 -19.32
C THR A 230 3.00 7.74 -18.88
N ASP A 231 3.26 7.68 -17.57
CA ASP A 231 4.61 7.67 -17.01
C ASP A 231 5.35 6.35 -17.24
N PHE A 232 4.64 5.22 -17.24
CA PHE A 232 5.26 3.90 -17.40
C PHE A 232 5.32 3.44 -18.85
N ARG A 233 4.40 3.93 -19.69
CA ARG A 233 4.23 3.49 -21.08
C ARG A 233 5.55 3.45 -21.85
N PHE A 234 5.85 2.30 -22.45
CA PHE A 234 7.05 2.04 -23.25
C PHE A 234 8.41 2.16 -22.54
N LYS A 235 8.43 2.25 -21.21
CA LYS A 235 9.69 2.34 -20.48
C LYS A 235 10.36 1.00 -20.23
N MET A 236 9.58 -0.02 -19.85
CA MET A 236 10.11 -1.32 -19.48
C MET A 236 9.07 -2.43 -19.62
N ARG A 237 9.50 -3.62 -19.98
CA ARG A 237 8.68 -4.82 -19.96
C ARG A 237 8.63 -5.40 -18.55
N VAL A 238 7.43 -5.83 -18.12
CA VAL A 238 7.16 -6.24 -16.73
C VAL A 238 7.97 -7.46 -16.30
N TRP A 239 8.28 -8.39 -17.20
CA TRP A 239 9.08 -9.58 -16.89
C TRP A 239 10.55 -9.29 -16.58
N PHE A 240 11.03 -8.09 -16.85
CA PHE A 240 12.35 -7.64 -16.43
C PHE A 240 12.34 -6.95 -15.06
N LEU A 241 11.18 -6.68 -14.50
CA LEU A 241 11.04 -5.94 -13.25
C LEU A 241 10.93 -6.88 -12.06
N LYS A 242 11.67 -6.55 -11.00
CA LYS A 242 11.50 -7.15 -9.68
C LYS A 242 10.35 -6.47 -8.96
N GLN A 243 9.49 -7.26 -8.33
CA GLN A 243 8.42 -6.81 -7.46
C GLN A 243 8.88 -6.85 -6.00
N THR A 244 8.63 -5.78 -5.27
CA THR A 244 8.95 -5.70 -3.84
C THR A 244 7.77 -5.10 -3.08
N ASN A 245 7.31 -5.79 -2.02
CA ASN A 245 6.23 -5.31 -1.18
C ASN A 245 6.65 -4.10 -0.37
N SER A 246 5.81 -3.07 -0.37
CA SER A 246 6.04 -1.81 0.32
C SER A 246 4.73 -1.23 0.87
N ILE A 247 4.82 -0.03 1.42
CA ILE A 247 3.71 0.73 2.01
C ILE A 247 3.75 2.15 1.45
N ASP A 248 2.59 2.70 1.19
CA ASP A 248 2.45 4.12 0.87
C ASP A 248 2.66 4.96 2.14
N THR A 249 3.59 5.89 2.06
CA THR A 249 3.97 6.77 3.17
C THR A 249 3.43 8.19 3.04
N GLU A 250 2.48 8.42 2.15
CA GLU A 250 1.89 9.75 1.94
C GLU A 250 1.06 10.22 3.13
N SER A 251 0.36 9.30 3.78
CA SER A 251 -0.48 9.59 4.94
C SER A 251 -0.50 8.44 5.94
N SER A 252 -1.20 8.63 7.07
CA SER A 252 -1.35 7.63 8.13
C SER A 252 -2.16 6.39 7.73
N VAL A 253 -2.77 6.34 6.54
CA VAL A 253 -3.48 5.15 6.04
C VAL A 253 -2.54 3.97 5.84
N GLY A 254 -1.36 4.21 5.25
CA GLY A 254 -0.37 3.17 5.00
C GLY A 254 -0.88 2.12 4.00
N ALA A 255 -1.39 2.55 2.83
CA ALA A 255 -1.87 1.64 1.80
C ALA A 255 -0.78 0.66 1.35
N ASN A 256 -1.15 -0.61 1.17
CA ASN A 256 -0.20 -1.64 0.76
C ASN A 256 0.11 -1.55 -0.74
N THR A 257 1.38 -1.61 -1.09
CA THR A 257 1.87 -1.37 -2.45
C THR A 257 2.88 -2.42 -2.89
N VAL A 258 3.09 -2.49 -4.20
CA VAL A 258 4.19 -3.21 -4.85
C VAL A 258 5.03 -2.19 -5.62
N VAL A 259 6.33 -2.18 -5.35
CA VAL A 259 7.31 -1.36 -6.07
C VAL A 259 7.98 -2.22 -7.14
N TRP A 260 7.99 -1.72 -8.37
CA TRP A 260 8.55 -2.40 -9.54
C TRP A 260 9.88 -1.74 -9.90
N SER A 261 10.95 -2.50 -9.79
CA SER A 261 12.31 -1.98 -9.96
C SER A 261 13.20 -2.89 -10.79
N ARG A 262 14.24 -2.30 -11.40
CA ARG A 262 15.33 -3.00 -12.07
C ARG A 262 16.61 -2.18 -11.98
N GLU A 263 17.74 -2.83 -11.69
CA GLU A 263 19.07 -2.21 -11.71
C GLU A 263 19.14 -0.90 -10.89
N GLY A 264 18.48 -0.90 -9.72
CA GLY A 264 18.45 0.27 -8.83
C GLY A 264 17.53 1.41 -9.30
N ILE A 265 16.70 1.20 -10.33
CA ILE A 265 15.72 2.16 -10.83
C ILE A 265 14.31 1.67 -10.48
N ILE A 266 13.48 2.53 -9.90
CA ILE A 266 12.06 2.28 -9.71
C ILE A 266 11.32 2.81 -10.94
N TYR A 267 10.46 1.96 -11.52
CA TYR A 267 9.70 2.27 -12.73
C TYR A 267 8.26 2.64 -12.45
N ARG A 268 7.62 1.96 -11.50
CA ARG A 268 6.24 2.24 -11.08
C ARG A 268 5.96 1.71 -9.68
N ILE A 269 4.87 2.19 -9.08
CA ILE A 269 4.26 1.64 -7.87
C ILE A 269 2.81 1.30 -8.19
N THR A 270 2.37 0.10 -7.76
CA THR A 270 0.99 -0.37 -7.92
C THR A 270 0.40 -0.79 -6.57
N PRO A 271 -0.93 -0.75 -6.39
CA PRO A 271 -1.54 -1.23 -5.16
C PRO A 271 -1.39 -2.74 -5.00
N ARG A 272 -1.23 -3.19 -3.76
CA ARG A 272 -1.33 -4.59 -3.33
C ARG A 272 -2.59 -4.75 -2.51
N ARG A 273 -3.39 -5.79 -2.80
CA ARG A 273 -4.64 -6.02 -2.09
C ARG A 273 -4.41 -6.25 -0.60
N ASN A 274 -5.07 -5.45 0.21
CA ASN A 274 -5.25 -5.65 1.63
C ASN A 274 -6.65 -5.16 2.04
N ASP A 275 -7.57 -6.11 2.25
CA ASP A 275 -8.98 -5.83 2.51
C ASP A 275 -9.23 -5.12 3.86
N GLU A 276 -8.20 -5.02 4.71
CA GLU A 276 -8.24 -4.34 6.01
C GLU A 276 -7.73 -2.89 5.95
N VAL A 277 -7.03 -2.49 4.87
CA VAL A 277 -6.36 -1.19 4.77
C VAL A 277 -6.79 -0.39 3.55
N ASN A 278 -6.58 -0.94 2.35
CA ASN A 278 -6.75 -0.20 1.09
C ASN A 278 -7.52 -0.97 0.03
N ASP A 279 -8.13 -2.13 0.37
CA ASP A 279 -8.71 -3.03 -0.62
C ASP A 279 -7.70 -3.35 -1.74
N THR A 280 -7.95 -2.82 -2.93
CA THR A 280 -7.08 -2.95 -4.11
C THR A 280 -6.70 -1.58 -4.68
N TRP A 281 -6.87 -0.50 -3.91
CA TRP A 281 -6.76 0.87 -4.38
C TRP A 281 -5.52 1.57 -3.84
N MET A 282 -5.07 2.60 -4.54
CA MET A 282 -3.98 3.49 -4.13
C MET A 282 -4.20 4.89 -4.69
N ALA A 283 -3.82 5.91 -3.94
CA ALA A 283 -3.79 7.29 -4.44
C ALA A 283 -2.68 7.49 -5.46
N ASP A 284 -2.92 8.32 -6.47
CA ASP A 284 -1.93 8.58 -7.53
C ASP A 284 -0.73 9.38 -7.01
N SER A 285 -0.94 10.25 -6.03
CA SER A 285 0.13 11.00 -5.36
C SER A 285 1.13 10.09 -4.65
N GLY A 286 0.68 9.02 -4.02
CA GLY A 286 1.56 8.02 -3.40
C GLY A 286 2.43 7.28 -4.42
N ARG A 287 1.96 7.13 -5.67
CA ARG A 287 2.73 6.50 -6.74
C ARG A 287 3.94 7.30 -7.17
N ASP A 288 3.94 8.62 -6.95
CA ASP A 288 5.03 9.52 -7.34
C ASP A 288 6.13 9.66 -6.27
N LEU A 289 5.94 9.12 -5.07
CA LEU A 289 6.88 9.24 -3.95
C LEU A 289 8.29 8.72 -4.29
N PHE A 290 8.41 7.71 -5.16
CA PHE A 290 9.71 7.18 -5.56
C PHE A 290 10.55 8.19 -6.37
N LYS A 291 9.95 9.22 -6.95
CA LYS A 291 10.68 10.26 -7.69
C LYS A 291 11.67 11.00 -6.80
N SER A 292 11.41 11.05 -5.49
CA SER A 292 12.31 11.64 -4.49
C SER A 292 13.63 10.87 -4.32
N VAL A 293 13.67 9.56 -4.62
CA VAL A 293 14.88 8.73 -4.46
C VAL A 293 16.08 9.30 -5.24
N ARG A 294 15.81 9.90 -6.39
CA ARG A 294 16.82 10.48 -7.30
C ARG A 294 16.65 12.00 -7.50
N ALA A 295 16.06 12.68 -6.53
CA ALA A 295 15.93 14.13 -6.58
C ALA A 295 17.32 14.80 -6.47
N ASN A 296 17.47 15.98 -7.09
CA ASN A 296 18.75 16.69 -7.16
C ASN A 296 19.25 17.19 -5.79
N ASP A 297 18.36 17.35 -4.82
CA ASP A 297 18.64 17.77 -3.45
C ASP A 297 18.93 16.61 -2.51
N ARG A 298 19.10 15.38 -3.04
CA ARG A 298 19.42 14.18 -2.28
C ARG A 298 20.76 14.31 -1.56
N LEU A 299 20.78 14.14 -0.23
CA LEU A 299 22.01 14.09 0.54
C LEU A 299 22.70 12.73 0.33
N THR A 300 23.97 12.76 -0.02
CA THR A 300 24.77 11.55 -0.26
C THR A 300 26.10 11.55 0.47
N THR A 301 26.51 12.67 1.05
CA THR A 301 27.81 12.82 1.70
C THR A 301 27.63 13.26 3.17
N VAL A 302 28.32 12.59 4.08
CA VAL A 302 28.41 13.00 5.49
C VAL A 302 29.23 14.30 5.57
N LYS A 303 28.75 15.29 6.36
CA LYS A 303 29.48 16.55 6.55
C LYS A 303 29.66 16.88 8.02
N VAL A 304 30.82 17.42 8.36
CA VAL A 304 31.11 18.00 9.68
C VAL A 304 31.64 19.42 9.47
N ASN A 305 30.98 20.41 10.07
CA ASN A 305 31.26 21.85 9.87
C ASN A 305 31.36 22.26 8.38
N GLY A 306 30.47 21.69 7.55
CA GLY A 306 30.42 21.97 6.11
C GLY A 306 31.41 21.18 5.25
N ALA A 307 32.42 20.54 5.85
CA ALA A 307 33.40 19.70 5.11
C ALA A 307 32.95 18.25 5.03
N ASP A 308 33.26 17.60 3.91
CA ASP A 308 33.00 16.17 3.70
C ASP A 308 33.77 15.32 4.71
N SER A 309 33.13 14.26 5.20
CA SER A 309 33.62 13.47 6.33
C SER A 309 33.18 12.01 6.25
N ALA A 310 33.73 11.18 7.14
CA ALA A 310 33.29 9.82 7.37
C ALA A 310 32.25 9.76 8.51
N LEU A 311 31.40 8.72 8.50
CA LEU A 311 30.36 8.54 9.52
C LEU A 311 30.94 8.44 10.93
N ASP A 312 32.08 7.74 11.12
CA ASP A 312 32.71 7.58 12.43
C ASP A 312 33.23 8.92 12.99
N PHE A 313 33.78 9.76 12.12
CA PHE A 313 34.21 11.10 12.51
C PHE A 313 33.01 12.00 12.85
N ALA A 314 31.93 11.89 12.08
CA ALA A 314 30.69 12.61 12.37
C ALA A 314 30.07 12.18 13.72
N ALA A 315 30.09 10.88 14.03
CA ALA A 315 29.64 10.37 15.31
C ALA A 315 30.51 10.89 16.47
N SER A 316 31.85 10.94 16.30
CA SER A 316 32.77 11.53 17.28
C SER A 316 32.51 13.03 17.48
N ALA A 317 32.35 13.79 16.39
CA ALA A 317 32.02 15.22 16.46
C ALA A 317 30.67 15.47 17.18
N ALA A 318 29.68 14.61 16.94
CA ALA A 318 28.40 14.66 17.68
C ALA A 318 28.60 14.33 19.17
N ALA A 319 29.45 13.35 19.53
CA ALA A 319 29.77 13.02 20.92
C ALA A 319 30.39 14.21 21.67
N ASP A 320 31.30 14.94 21.02
CA ASP A 320 31.90 16.14 21.60
C ASP A 320 30.84 17.23 21.85
N LEU A 321 29.89 17.43 20.91
CA LEU A 321 28.77 18.34 21.10
C LEU A 321 27.87 17.91 22.27
N PHE A 322 27.61 16.61 22.44
CA PHE A 322 26.77 16.06 23.49
C PHE A 322 27.45 16.23 24.87
N LYS A 323 28.75 15.94 24.96
CA LYS A 323 29.51 16.11 26.21
C LYS A 323 29.60 17.56 26.62
N ALA A 324 29.91 18.47 25.68
CA ALA A 324 30.06 19.91 25.98
C ALA A 324 28.73 20.58 26.39
N ASN A 325 27.59 19.99 26.07
CA ASN A 325 26.26 20.55 26.31
C ASN A 325 25.34 19.58 27.07
N ALA A 326 25.89 18.74 27.92
CA ALA A 326 25.11 17.80 28.73
C ALA A 326 23.99 18.51 29.51
N GLY A 327 22.75 17.99 29.42
CA GLY A 327 21.58 18.62 30.04
C GLY A 327 20.96 19.78 29.25
N ALA A 328 21.45 20.07 28.03
CA ALA A 328 20.91 21.11 27.15
C ALA A 328 20.69 20.59 25.71
N ILE A 329 20.30 19.31 25.57
CA ILE A 329 20.11 18.63 24.30
C ILE A 329 18.63 18.34 24.09
N ALA A 330 18.09 18.66 22.93
CA ALA A 330 16.75 18.26 22.49
C ALA A 330 16.84 17.28 21.31
N VAL A 331 15.88 16.37 21.21
CA VAL A 331 15.77 15.42 20.09
C VAL A 331 14.44 15.63 19.40
N VAL A 332 14.48 15.79 18.08
CA VAL A 332 13.32 15.87 17.20
C VAL A 332 13.33 14.65 16.30
N GLY A 333 12.40 13.73 16.54
CA GLY A 333 12.17 12.56 15.69
C GLY A 333 11.17 12.85 14.59
N SER A 334 10.90 11.87 13.73
CA SER A 334 9.97 12.02 12.61
C SER A 334 8.82 11.02 12.66
N GLY A 335 7.61 11.50 12.33
CA GLY A 335 6.47 10.65 12.04
C GLY A 335 6.58 9.93 10.68
N ARG A 336 7.68 10.12 9.94
CA ARG A 336 8.02 9.43 8.69
C ARG A 336 9.11 8.36 8.86
N SER A 337 9.74 8.31 10.02
CA SER A 337 10.70 7.27 10.37
C SER A 337 9.99 5.94 10.66
N SER A 338 10.66 4.83 10.40
CA SER A 338 10.17 3.50 10.75
C SER A 338 10.10 3.29 12.27
N VAL A 339 9.40 2.25 12.72
CA VAL A 339 9.32 1.89 14.15
C VAL A 339 10.72 1.64 14.71
N GLU A 340 11.58 0.99 13.95
CA GLU A 340 12.97 0.69 14.31
C GLU A 340 13.79 1.97 14.51
N GLU A 341 13.66 2.92 13.59
CA GLU A 341 14.33 4.23 13.71
C GLU A 341 13.79 5.05 14.88
N GLN A 342 12.49 5.03 15.11
CA GLN A 342 11.85 5.72 16.23
C GLN A 342 12.29 5.11 17.57
N PHE A 343 12.42 3.78 17.64
CA PHE A 343 12.95 3.09 18.81
C PHE A 343 14.41 3.50 19.08
N LEU A 344 15.27 3.49 18.06
CA LEU A 344 16.67 3.93 18.21
C LEU A 344 16.77 5.44 18.51
N THR A 345 15.89 6.26 17.93
CA THR A 345 15.83 7.70 18.28
C THR A 345 15.47 7.91 19.74
N LYS A 346 14.56 7.10 20.29
CA LYS A 346 14.28 7.11 21.74
C LYS A 346 15.50 6.69 22.54
N LYS A 347 16.19 5.62 22.17
CA LYS A 347 17.44 5.18 22.82
C LYS A 347 18.51 6.28 22.81
N LEU A 348 18.64 6.99 21.68
CA LEU A 348 19.55 8.13 21.59
C LEU A 348 19.12 9.26 22.53
N ALA A 349 17.83 9.60 22.57
CA ALA A 349 17.31 10.62 23.48
C ALA A 349 17.56 10.28 24.95
N ASP A 350 17.40 9.00 25.31
CA ASP A 350 17.71 8.50 26.65
C ASP A 350 19.23 8.60 26.98
N ALA A 351 20.09 8.22 26.01
CA ALA A 351 21.55 8.25 26.17
C ALA A 351 22.08 9.67 26.37
N VAL A 352 21.58 10.65 25.59
CA VAL A 352 21.97 12.07 25.76
C VAL A 352 21.22 12.76 26.91
N LYS A 353 20.31 12.07 27.59
CA LYS A 353 19.42 12.63 28.61
C LYS A 353 18.71 13.87 28.10
N ALA A 354 18.05 13.75 26.97
CA ALA A 354 17.39 14.85 26.27
C ALA A 354 16.40 15.58 27.18
N VAL A 355 16.48 16.92 27.22
CA VAL A 355 15.57 17.78 28.01
C VAL A 355 14.18 17.85 27.39
N SER A 356 14.05 17.56 26.10
CA SER A 356 12.78 17.42 25.41
C SER A 356 12.93 16.50 24.18
N THR A 357 11.84 15.75 23.90
CA THR A 357 11.67 14.93 22.70
C THR A 357 10.39 15.37 22.02
N SER A 358 10.41 15.56 20.72
CA SER A 358 9.24 16.00 19.96
C SER A 358 9.22 15.42 18.55
N LEU A 359 8.03 15.44 17.95
CA LEU A 359 7.79 15.21 16.52
C LEU A 359 7.04 16.40 15.94
N VAL A 360 6.97 16.47 14.62
CA VAL A 360 6.18 17.46 13.88
C VAL A 360 4.94 16.80 13.31
N SER A 361 3.77 17.38 13.58
CA SER A 361 2.53 16.98 12.93
C SER A 361 2.43 17.65 11.55
N ARG A 362 2.14 16.85 10.51
CA ARG A 362 1.80 17.34 9.18
C ARG A 362 0.35 17.05 8.92
N VAL A 363 -0.44 18.10 8.68
CA VAL A 363 -1.87 17.99 8.45
C VAL A 363 -2.18 18.52 7.06
N GLY A 364 -3.05 17.84 6.34
CA GLY A 364 -3.53 18.20 5.02
C GLY A 364 -5.01 17.83 4.85
N GLU A 365 -5.53 18.02 3.65
CA GLU A 365 -6.90 17.61 3.35
C GLU A 365 -6.98 16.08 3.21
N GLY A 366 -7.97 15.47 3.85
CA GLY A 366 -8.34 14.06 3.68
C GLY A 366 -9.44 13.91 2.62
N ASP A 367 -9.53 12.72 2.01
CA ASP A 367 -10.48 12.47 0.92
C ASP A 367 -11.53 11.37 1.23
N LYS A 368 -11.57 10.87 2.44
CA LYS A 368 -12.44 9.78 2.90
C LYS A 368 -12.22 8.43 2.20
N LEU A 369 -11.23 8.32 1.33
CA LEU A 369 -10.88 7.08 0.65
C LEU A 369 -9.56 6.53 1.17
N LEU A 370 -8.41 7.05 0.71
CA LEU A 370 -7.10 6.56 1.12
C LEU A 370 -6.13 7.67 1.53
N ILE A 371 -6.55 8.91 1.51
CA ILE A 371 -5.76 10.03 1.99
C ILE A 371 -6.32 10.51 3.32
N SER A 372 -5.56 10.29 4.39
CA SER A 372 -5.86 10.81 5.72
C SER A 372 -5.43 12.28 5.84
N ALA A 373 -6.09 13.04 6.70
CA ALA A 373 -5.65 14.38 7.07
C ALA A 373 -4.29 14.34 7.82
N ASP A 374 -3.96 13.26 8.52
CA ASP A 374 -2.62 13.04 9.04
C ASP A 374 -1.67 12.59 7.92
N ARG A 375 -0.72 13.46 7.57
CA ARG A 375 0.30 13.24 6.53
C ARG A 375 1.58 12.59 7.06
N ASN A 376 1.52 11.99 8.24
CA ASN A 376 2.61 11.21 8.81
C ASN A 376 2.24 9.72 8.85
N PRO A 377 2.99 8.85 8.20
CA PRO A 377 2.67 7.43 8.13
C PRO A 377 2.82 6.69 9.47
N ASN A 378 3.58 7.24 10.45
CA ASN A 378 4.01 6.50 11.62
C ASN A 378 4.03 7.31 12.95
N VAL A 379 3.08 8.21 13.16
CA VAL A 379 2.92 8.87 14.47
C VAL A 379 2.59 7.85 15.56
N ARG A 380 1.80 6.83 15.22
CA ARG A 380 1.43 5.75 16.17
C ARG A 380 2.61 4.87 16.56
N GLY A 381 3.55 4.65 15.65
CA GLY A 381 4.81 3.99 15.97
C GLY A 381 5.62 4.76 17.02
N ALA A 382 5.64 6.09 16.92
CA ALA A 382 6.32 6.93 17.90
C ALA A 382 5.65 6.89 19.30
N LEU A 383 4.33 6.74 19.36
CA LEU A 383 3.61 6.50 20.63
C LEU A 383 3.94 5.11 21.17
N VAL A 384 3.85 4.07 20.33
CA VAL A 384 4.10 2.67 20.71
C VAL A 384 5.54 2.47 21.20
N THR A 385 6.53 3.04 20.52
CA THR A 385 7.95 2.98 20.96
C THR A 385 8.25 3.84 22.17
N GLY A 386 7.34 4.71 22.58
CA GLY A 386 7.52 5.65 23.68
C GLY A 386 8.46 6.82 23.35
N LEU A 387 8.72 7.08 22.06
CA LEU A 387 9.48 8.25 21.63
C LEU A 387 8.73 9.55 21.98
N ILE A 388 7.41 9.52 21.85
CA ILE A 388 6.51 10.58 22.33
C ILE A 388 5.43 9.99 23.24
N LYS A 389 4.88 10.82 24.13
CA LYS A 389 3.76 10.46 25.03
C LYS A 389 2.43 11.03 24.55
N ASP A 390 2.48 12.17 23.88
CA ASP A 390 1.33 12.92 23.38
C ASP A 390 1.43 13.12 21.87
N LEU A 391 0.31 13.47 21.23
CA LEU A 391 0.28 13.76 19.79
C LEU A 391 1.17 14.96 19.45
N PRO A 392 1.89 14.89 18.32
CA PRO A 392 2.78 15.98 17.90
C PRO A 392 1.98 17.23 17.52
N LYS A 393 2.61 18.39 17.69
CA LYS A 393 2.09 19.69 17.24
C LYS A 393 2.64 20.03 15.85
N ALA A 394 1.92 20.89 15.12
CA ALA A 394 2.31 21.34 13.78
C ALA A 394 3.60 22.18 13.78
N LYS A 395 3.88 22.87 14.91
CA LYS A 395 5.05 23.74 15.06
C LYS A 395 5.83 23.37 16.33
N LEU A 396 7.13 23.65 16.28
CA LEU A 396 8.07 23.43 17.37
C LEU A 396 8.20 24.67 18.30
N ASP A 397 7.11 25.38 18.57
CA ASP A 397 7.11 26.62 19.36
C ASP A 397 7.72 26.42 20.77
N ALA A 398 7.40 25.29 21.42
CA ALA A 398 7.97 24.97 22.73
C ALA A 398 9.49 24.75 22.67
N LEU A 399 10.00 24.13 21.62
CA LEU A 399 11.44 23.99 21.38
C LEU A 399 12.07 25.35 21.08
N GLY A 400 11.41 26.19 20.25
CA GLY A 400 11.85 27.54 19.99
C GLY A 400 12.03 28.38 21.26
N ALA A 401 11.05 28.33 22.16
CA ALA A 401 11.15 29.01 23.50
C ALA A 401 12.29 28.43 24.35
N GLN A 402 12.55 27.12 24.34
CA GLN A 402 13.69 26.52 25.04
C GLN A 402 15.04 26.95 24.44
N ILE A 403 15.13 27.13 23.13
CA ILE A 403 16.31 27.67 22.45
C ILE A 403 16.53 29.14 22.85
N ASP A 404 15.49 29.95 22.81
CA ASP A 404 15.57 31.37 23.10
C ASP A 404 15.96 31.64 24.57
N SER A 405 15.52 30.79 25.49
CA SER A 405 15.93 30.86 26.90
C SER A 405 17.33 30.26 27.19
N GLY A 406 18.01 29.69 26.19
CA GLY A 406 19.31 29.03 26.35
C GLY A 406 19.25 27.67 27.08
N LYS A 407 18.06 27.14 27.32
CA LYS A 407 17.85 25.81 27.92
C LYS A 407 18.27 24.69 26.98
N VAL A 408 18.11 24.89 25.65
CA VAL A 408 18.56 23.99 24.60
C VAL A 408 19.70 24.65 23.84
N LYS A 409 20.84 23.96 23.72
CA LYS A 409 22.03 24.37 22.98
C LYS A 409 22.42 23.41 21.87
N VAL A 410 21.90 22.19 21.91
CA VAL A 410 22.07 21.17 20.84
C VAL A 410 20.72 20.60 20.47
N VAL A 411 20.47 20.50 19.17
CA VAL A 411 19.29 19.82 18.62
C VAL A 411 19.74 18.67 17.73
N VAL A 412 19.29 17.46 18.04
CA VAL A 412 19.40 16.31 17.12
C VAL A 412 18.11 16.20 16.36
N SER A 413 18.14 16.38 15.05
CA SER A 413 16.99 16.23 14.16
C SER A 413 17.11 14.96 13.33
N VAL A 414 16.17 14.05 13.49
CA VAL A 414 16.10 12.78 12.76
C VAL A 414 14.96 12.85 11.75
N GLY A 415 15.29 13.16 10.50
CA GLY A 415 14.35 13.20 9.40
C GLY A 415 13.45 14.45 9.31
N GLU A 416 13.67 15.49 10.15
CA GLU A 416 12.81 16.67 10.19
C GLU A 416 13.52 17.97 9.79
N ASP A 417 12.83 18.76 8.96
CA ASP A 417 13.24 20.14 8.70
C ASP A 417 12.71 21.07 9.81
N LEU A 418 13.59 21.47 10.70
CA LEU A 418 13.27 22.33 11.84
C LEU A 418 12.79 23.72 11.42
N ALA A 419 13.34 24.26 10.31
CA ALA A 419 12.91 25.54 9.75
C ALA A 419 11.48 25.42 9.19
N GLY A 420 11.22 24.36 8.40
CA GLY A 420 9.89 24.05 7.90
C GLY A 420 8.88 23.78 9.02
N ALA A 421 9.35 23.33 10.19
CA ALA A 421 8.56 23.13 11.40
C ALA A 421 8.41 24.39 12.27
N GLY A 422 8.82 25.56 11.79
CA GLY A 422 8.55 26.86 12.40
C GLY A 422 9.68 27.46 13.24
N LEU A 423 10.87 26.85 13.32
CA LEU A 423 12.02 27.48 13.95
C LEU A 423 12.61 28.56 13.02
N SER A 424 12.83 29.75 13.55
CA SER A 424 13.43 30.86 12.79
C SER A 424 14.93 30.64 12.54
N ALA A 425 15.47 31.27 11.51
CA ALA A 425 16.91 31.28 11.23
C ALA A 425 17.74 31.77 12.42
N ALA A 426 17.22 32.74 13.21
CA ALA A 426 17.85 33.23 14.42
C ALA A 426 17.91 32.16 15.52
N GLN A 427 16.88 31.33 15.65
CA GLN A 427 16.87 30.21 16.61
C GLN A 427 17.81 29.10 16.17
N LEU A 428 17.84 28.75 14.87
CA LEU A 428 18.77 27.76 14.33
C LEU A 428 20.23 28.18 14.52
N ALA A 429 20.54 29.47 14.41
CA ALA A 429 21.89 30.00 14.64
C ALA A 429 22.34 29.96 16.11
N LYS A 430 21.41 29.86 17.08
CA LYS A 430 21.72 29.79 18.51
C LYS A 430 22.11 28.37 18.99
N VAL A 431 21.87 27.33 18.18
CA VAL A 431 22.06 25.93 18.56
C VAL A 431 23.03 25.21 17.63
N ALA A 432 23.74 24.23 18.15
CA ALA A 432 24.44 23.26 17.32
C ALA A 432 23.45 22.19 16.86
N ILE A 433 23.39 21.91 15.58
CA ILE A 433 22.47 20.95 14.98
C ILE A 433 23.22 19.72 14.52
N VAL A 434 22.77 18.54 14.94
CA VAL A 434 23.11 17.23 14.37
C VAL A 434 21.90 16.78 13.54
N TYR A 435 22.03 16.77 12.23
CA TYR A 435 20.95 16.49 11.30
C TYR A 435 21.15 15.13 10.61
N LEU A 436 20.12 14.29 10.71
CA LEU A 436 20.00 13.05 9.93
C LEU A 436 18.85 13.22 8.96
N GLY A 437 19.07 13.04 7.65
CA GLY A 437 17.98 13.18 6.70
C GLY A 437 18.35 12.83 5.27
N THR A 438 17.33 12.73 4.44
CA THR A 438 17.44 12.25 3.06
C THR A 438 17.74 13.36 2.05
N HIS A 439 17.23 14.56 2.28
CA HIS A 439 17.30 15.69 1.32
C HIS A 439 17.82 16.95 2.00
N ALA A 440 18.45 17.79 1.19
CA ALA A 440 18.92 19.09 1.63
C ALA A 440 17.75 20.03 1.96
N ASN A 441 17.86 20.78 3.04
CA ASN A 441 16.89 21.76 3.50
C ASN A 441 17.58 22.84 4.35
N ALA A 442 16.83 23.81 4.86
CA ALA A 442 17.38 24.89 5.67
C ALA A 442 18.04 24.39 6.97
N THR A 443 17.53 23.31 7.56
CA THR A 443 18.11 22.68 8.77
C THR A 443 19.44 22.02 8.46
N SER A 444 19.55 21.27 7.36
CA SER A 444 20.82 20.63 6.95
C SER A 444 21.89 21.69 6.60
N ALA A 445 21.48 22.82 6.01
CA ALA A 445 22.39 23.93 5.70
C ALA A 445 22.96 24.60 6.96
N ALA A 446 22.18 24.67 8.05
CA ALA A 446 22.60 25.23 9.34
C ALA A 446 23.30 24.21 10.26
N ALA A 447 23.29 22.93 9.91
CA ALA A 447 23.78 21.86 10.78
C ALA A 447 25.31 21.80 10.85
N LYS A 448 25.84 21.55 12.04
CA LYS A 448 27.28 21.27 12.25
C LYS A 448 27.66 19.85 11.82
N VAL A 449 26.73 18.90 12.00
CA VAL A 449 26.91 17.51 11.59
C VAL A 449 25.72 17.13 10.71
N VAL A 450 25.98 16.68 9.50
CA VAL A 450 24.98 16.18 8.55
C VAL A 450 25.29 14.73 8.23
N ILE A 451 24.34 13.86 8.50
CA ILE A 451 24.42 12.42 8.20
C ILE A 451 23.30 12.09 7.22
N PRO A 452 23.62 11.76 5.96
CA PRO A 452 22.65 11.29 4.98
C PRO A 452 21.97 10.01 5.45
N THR A 453 20.66 9.89 5.17
CA THR A 453 19.84 8.71 5.50
C THR A 453 19.18 8.13 4.25
N LEU A 454 18.60 6.94 4.38
CA LEU A 454 17.95 6.20 3.31
C LEU A 454 16.46 6.58 3.20
N THR A 455 15.94 6.60 1.99
CA THR A 455 14.48 6.69 1.76
C THR A 455 13.81 5.36 2.08
N THR A 456 12.48 5.34 2.24
CA THR A 456 11.70 4.11 2.48
C THR A 456 11.92 3.04 1.41
N PHE A 457 12.26 3.42 0.18
CA PHE A 457 12.52 2.48 -0.91
C PHE A 457 13.91 1.84 -0.86
N GLU A 458 14.84 2.39 -0.09
CA GLU A 458 16.25 1.97 -0.01
C GLU A 458 16.56 1.14 1.25
N LYS A 459 15.58 0.97 2.14
CA LYS A 459 15.69 0.24 3.41
C LYS A 459 14.49 -0.67 3.65
N SER A 460 14.55 -1.52 4.67
CA SER A 460 13.42 -2.29 5.19
C SER A 460 13.03 -1.77 6.57
N GLY A 461 11.78 -1.98 6.96
CA GLY A 461 11.29 -1.57 8.27
C GLY A 461 9.79 -1.77 8.43
N THR A 462 9.23 -1.16 9.46
CA THR A 462 7.80 -1.24 9.77
C THR A 462 7.19 0.14 10.07
N PHE A 463 5.88 0.26 9.78
CA PHE A 463 5.07 1.41 10.17
C PHE A 463 3.83 0.96 10.94
N VAL A 464 3.36 1.78 11.88
CA VAL A 464 2.08 1.61 12.56
C VAL A 464 1.11 2.66 12.03
N ASN A 465 0.11 2.21 11.27
CA ASN A 465 -0.85 3.08 10.59
C ASN A 465 -1.93 3.65 11.54
N GLN A 466 -2.86 4.45 11.00
CA GLN A 466 -3.96 5.07 11.75
C GLN A 466 -4.89 4.08 12.48
N GLN A 467 -4.90 2.80 12.11
CA GLN A 467 -5.65 1.74 12.78
C GLN A 467 -4.87 1.07 13.92
N PHE A 468 -3.67 1.53 14.24
CA PHE A 468 -2.67 0.81 15.03
C PHE A 468 -2.28 -0.54 14.41
N ARG A 469 -2.34 -0.66 13.09
CA ARG A 469 -1.88 -1.83 12.36
C ARG A 469 -0.40 -1.66 12.03
N ILE A 470 0.42 -2.54 12.60
CA ILE A 470 1.84 -2.61 12.24
C ILE A 470 2.00 -3.39 10.93
N GLN A 471 2.73 -2.81 9.98
CA GLN A 471 2.92 -3.32 8.63
C GLN A 471 4.39 -3.24 8.27
N LYS A 472 4.91 -4.22 7.50
CA LYS A 472 6.30 -4.25 7.06
C LYS A 472 6.46 -3.86 5.60
N PHE A 473 7.61 -3.27 5.28
CA PHE A 473 8.05 -2.95 3.94
C PHE A 473 9.49 -3.42 3.73
N PHE A 474 9.87 -3.63 2.48
CA PHE A 474 11.17 -4.19 2.13
C PHE A 474 11.95 -3.25 1.22
N LYS A 475 13.28 -3.34 1.32
CA LYS A 475 14.22 -2.65 0.44
C LYS A 475 13.96 -2.98 -1.03
N CYS A 476 13.67 -1.96 -1.82
CA CYS A 476 13.33 -2.07 -3.23
C CYS A 476 14.55 -1.85 -4.14
N VAL A 477 15.38 -0.88 -3.78
CA VAL A 477 16.59 -0.47 -4.53
C VAL A 477 17.77 -0.26 -3.57
N PRO A 478 19.01 -0.33 -4.03
CA PRO A 478 20.16 0.04 -3.21
C PRO A 478 20.13 1.54 -2.88
N GLY A 479 20.62 1.92 -1.71
CA GLY A 479 20.87 3.32 -1.35
C GLY A 479 22.05 3.90 -2.14
N PRO A 480 22.24 5.23 -2.12
CA PRO A 480 23.40 5.88 -2.75
C PRO A 480 24.72 5.38 -2.14
N ALA A 481 25.76 5.34 -2.95
CA ALA A 481 27.09 4.98 -2.48
C ALA A 481 27.55 5.93 -1.37
N GLY A 482 28.12 5.39 -0.29
CA GLY A 482 28.61 6.17 0.85
C GLY A 482 27.54 6.55 1.89
N VAL A 483 26.26 6.30 1.63
CA VAL A 483 25.19 6.49 2.63
C VAL A 483 25.04 5.20 3.44
N ALA A 484 25.20 5.32 4.75
CA ALA A 484 24.98 4.20 5.67
C ALA A 484 23.50 3.94 5.89
N ASP A 485 23.17 2.72 6.32
CA ASP A 485 21.83 2.41 6.82
C ASP A 485 21.51 3.28 8.05
N ASP A 486 20.27 3.74 8.15
CA ASP A 486 19.81 4.64 9.19
C ASP A 486 19.96 4.01 10.58
N LEU A 487 19.75 2.70 10.70
CA LEU A 487 19.92 1.96 11.94
C LEU A 487 21.40 1.97 12.37
N VAL A 488 22.33 1.85 11.42
CA VAL A 488 23.78 1.94 11.66
C VAL A 488 24.16 3.34 12.11
N ALA A 489 23.65 4.38 11.46
CA ALA A 489 23.96 5.76 11.80
C ALA A 489 23.44 6.09 13.23
N LEU A 490 22.20 5.72 13.54
CA LEU A 490 21.62 5.89 14.87
C LEU A 490 22.36 5.07 15.94
N GLY A 491 22.69 3.81 15.65
CA GLY A 491 23.46 2.95 16.55
C GLY A 491 24.82 3.55 16.92
N LYS A 492 25.57 4.11 15.93
CA LYS A 492 26.83 4.80 16.19
C LYS A 492 26.65 6.05 17.06
N LEU A 493 25.60 6.84 16.83
CA LEU A 493 25.31 8.01 17.65
C LEU A 493 24.93 7.64 19.09
N ILE A 494 24.20 6.53 19.31
CA ILE A 494 23.87 6.02 20.64
C ILE A 494 25.15 5.68 21.42
N VAL A 495 26.06 4.92 20.79
CA VAL A 495 27.34 4.56 21.41
C VAL A 495 28.18 5.81 21.67
N ALA A 496 28.26 6.74 20.72
CA ALA A 496 28.96 8.01 20.86
C ALA A 496 28.40 8.88 22.00
N ALA A 497 27.09 8.79 22.26
CA ALA A 497 26.42 9.44 23.39
C ALA A 497 26.66 8.73 24.76
N GLY A 498 27.39 7.62 24.77
CA GLY A 498 27.63 6.80 25.98
C GLY A 498 26.51 5.80 26.30
N GLY A 499 25.58 5.59 25.36
CA GLY A 499 24.53 4.58 25.47
C GLY A 499 25.06 3.17 25.16
N ALA A 500 24.29 2.15 25.57
CA ALA A 500 24.61 0.76 25.25
C ALA A 500 24.50 0.49 23.74
N ALA A 501 25.40 -0.32 23.21
CA ALA A 501 25.31 -0.75 21.81
C ALA A 501 24.02 -1.56 21.58
N VAL A 502 23.33 -1.26 20.48
CA VAL A 502 22.11 -1.94 20.05
C VAL A 502 22.37 -2.57 18.68
N SER A 503 21.83 -3.76 18.44
CA SER A 503 21.95 -4.37 17.09
C SER A 503 21.30 -3.49 16.04
N THR A 504 21.96 -3.36 14.90
CA THR A 504 21.48 -2.63 13.72
C THR A 504 21.00 -3.57 12.62
N GLU A 505 21.09 -4.90 12.84
CA GLU A 505 20.47 -5.89 11.98
C GLU A 505 18.99 -6.01 12.38
N ILE A 506 18.08 -5.94 11.39
CA ILE A 506 16.66 -5.73 11.62
C ILE A 506 16.00 -6.83 12.47
N ASN A 507 16.34 -8.12 12.27
CA ASN A 507 15.74 -9.20 13.05
C ASN A 507 16.25 -9.22 14.49
N ALA A 508 17.55 -8.96 14.71
CA ALA A 508 18.12 -8.86 16.02
C ALA A 508 17.64 -7.59 16.78
N LEU A 509 17.44 -6.49 16.05
CA LEU A 509 16.82 -5.27 16.60
C LEU A 509 15.37 -5.55 17.05
N TRP A 510 14.61 -6.30 16.26
CA TRP A 510 13.25 -6.69 16.63
C TRP A 510 13.17 -7.58 17.86
N ALA A 511 14.16 -8.42 18.12
CA ALA A 511 14.24 -9.17 19.38
C ALA A 511 14.39 -8.22 20.59
N THR A 512 15.14 -7.13 20.44
CA THR A 512 15.26 -6.08 21.46
C THR A 512 13.97 -5.28 21.61
N ILE A 513 13.35 -4.85 20.50
CA ILE A 513 12.07 -4.13 20.48
C ILE A 513 10.97 -4.95 21.18
N ALA A 514 10.84 -6.23 20.83
CA ALA A 514 9.87 -7.14 21.44
C ALA A 514 10.04 -7.28 22.95
N THR A 515 11.27 -7.19 23.45
CA THR A 515 11.55 -7.27 24.89
C THR A 515 11.25 -5.97 25.63
N GLU A 516 11.53 -4.82 25.00
CA GLU A 516 11.49 -3.51 25.66
C GLU A 516 10.21 -2.71 25.41
N VAL A 517 9.49 -2.98 24.30
CA VAL A 517 8.28 -2.24 23.94
C VAL A 517 7.04 -3.05 24.31
N ALA A 518 6.29 -2.58 25.30
CA ALA A 518 5.05 -3.20 25.73
C ALA A 518 4.06 -3.32 24.54
N GLY A 519 3.42 -4.48 24.41
CA GLY A 519 2.47 -4.74 23.34
C GLY A 519 3.08 -5.26 22.02
N LEU A 520 4.42 -5.31 21.89
CA LEU A 520 5.11 -5.89 20.72
C LEU A 520 5.81 -7.22 21.02
N GLY A 521 5.70 -7.77 22.22
CA GLY A 521 6.50 -8.91 22.71
C GLY A 521 6.39 -10.22 21.92
N THR A 522 5.36 -10.37 21.10
CA THR A 522 5.17 -11.58 20.24
C THR A 522 5.48 -11.33 18.78
N ILE A 523 5.82 -10.09 18.42
CA ILE A 523 6.02 -9.67 17.04
C ILE A 523 7.52 -9.68 16.72
N THR A 524 7.86 -10.26 15.58
CA THR A 524 9.19 -10.17 14.98
C THR A 524 9.04 -9.72 13.54
N PHE A 525 10.10 -9.16 12.95
CA PHE A 525 10.06 -8.77 11.53
C PHE A 525 9.74 -9.96 10.62
N ALA A 526 10.22 -11.15 10.97
CA ALA A 526 10.00 -12.37 10.21
C ALA A 526 8.54 -12.87 10.29
N ASN A 527 7.94 -12.92 11.51
CA ASN A 527 6.60 -13.47 11.70
C ASN A 527 5.46 -12.49 11.41
N LEU A 528 5.75 -11.20 11.20
CA LEU A 528 4.74 -10.21 10.87
C LEU A 528 4.11 -10.55 9.50
N PRO A 529 2.78 -10.78 9.43
CA PRO A 529 2.13 -11.12 8.17
C PRO A 529 2.14 -9.94 7.18
N GLU A 530 2.01 -10.25 5.90
CA GLU A 530 1.98 -9.24 4.82
C GLU A 530 0.78 -8.28 4.91
N THR A 531 -0.29 -8.68 5.59
CA THR A 531 -1.48 -7.85 5.85
C THR A 531 -1.33 -6.99 7.11
N GLY A 532 -0.26 -7.17 7.87
CA GLY A 532 -0.03 -6.51 9.15
C GLY A 532 -0.87 -7.08 10.30
N LEU A 533 -0.57 -6.64 11.51
CA LEU A 533 -1.26 -6.98 12.77
C LEU A 533 -1.71 -5.73 13.50
N ILE A 534 -2.87 -5.76 14.13
CA ILE A 534 -3.30 -4.70 15.06
C ILE A 534 -2.55 -4.87 16.39
N VAL A 535 -1.87 -3.81 16.83
CA VAL A 535 -1.24 -3.77 18.16
C VAL A 535 -2.22 -3.21 19.19
N ASP A 536 -2.01 -3.57 20.46
CA ASP A 536 -2.83 -3.04 21.55
C ASP A 536 -2.69 -1.52 21.62
N ASN A 537 -3.81 -0.83 21.62
CA ASN A 537 -3.88 0.64 21.58
C ASN A 537 -4.64 1.25 22.76
N ALA A 538 -4.94 0.47 23.80
CA ALA A 538 -5.76 0.91 24.94
C ALA A 538 -5.22 2.19 25.60
N ASN A 539 -3.90 2.33 25.68
CA ASN A 539 -3.23 3.49 26.28
C ASN A 539 -3.38 4.80 25.47
N TRP A 540 -3.72 4.70 24.17
CA TRP A 540 -3.77 5.85 23.26
C TRP A 540 -5.15 6.08 22.64
N ALA A 541 -6.15 5.26 23.00
CA ALA A 541 -7.50 5.34 22.43
C ALA A 541 -8.21 6.68 22.73
N GLY A 542 -7.83 7.37 23.80
CA GLY A 542 -8.40 8.66 24.20
C GLY A 542 -7.75 9.89 23.56
N LEU A 543 -6.70 9.74 22.77
CA LEU A 543 -6.04 10.87 22.13
C LEU A 543 -6.87 11.45 20.97
N SER A 544 -6.82 12.78 20.81
CA SER A 544 -7.55 13.50 19.75
C SER A 544 -6.73 13.53 18.46
N TYR A 545 -6.80 12.45 17.69
CA TYR A 545 -6.13 12.34 16.40
C TYR A 545 -6.68 13.33 15.37
N VAL A 546 -5.84 13.78 14.42
CA VAL A 546 -6.18 14.77 13.40
C VAL A 546 -6.78 14.16 12.14
N GLU A 547 -6.65 12.84 11.95
CA GLU A 547 -7.18 12.14 10.77
C GLU A 547 -8.71 12.19 10.69
N GLY A 548 -9.20 12.25 9.46
CA GLY A 548 -10.62 12.06 9.15
C GLY A 548 -10.98 10.59 8.88
N GLU A 549 -12.24 10.39 8.48
CA GLU A 549 -12.73 9.09 8.01
C GLU A 549 -12.00 8.69 6.71
N THR A 550 -11.64 7.42 6.61
CA THR A 550 -11.13 6.80 5.39
C THR A 550 -11.84 5.48 5.11
N LEU A 551 -11.50 4.78 4.03
CA LEU A 551 -12.19 3.58 3.55
C LEU A 551 -12.44 2.53 4.65
N HIS A 552 -11.43 2.24 5.48
CA HIS A 552 -11.49 1.24 6.55
C HIS A 552 -11.27 1.82 7.95
N TYR A 553 -11.34 3.14 8.11
CA TYR A 553 -11.13 3.78 9.40
C TYR A 553 -12.17 4.85 9.65
N LYS A 554 -12.80 4.77 10.83
CA LYS A 554 -13.67 5.82 11.36
C LYS A 554 -13.07 6.29 12.68
N PRO A 555 -12.72 7.57 12.80
CA PRO A 555 -12.25 8.10 14.07
C PRO A 555 -13.34 7.93 15.13
N ALA A 556 -12.94 7.62 16.36
CA ALA A 556 -13.86 7.60 17.48
C ALA A 556 -14.61 8.95 17.56
N ALA A 557 -15.92 8.91 17.77
CA ALA A 557 -16.71 10.13 17.95
C ALA A 557 -16.04 10.95 19.09
N LYS A 558 -15.74 12.23 18.82
CA LYS A 558 -15.27 13.14 19.85
C LYS A 558 -16.32 13.13 20.97
N ILE A 559 -15.98 12.59 22.11
CA ILE A 559 -16.79 12.82 23.31
C ILE A 559 -16.75 14.33 23.50
N ALA A 560 -17.89 14.99 23.30
CA ALA A 560 -18.01 16.41 23.56
C ALA A 560 -17.57 16.61 25.00
N ALA A 561 -16.48 17.36 25.20
CA ALA A 561 -16.13 17.81 26.53
C ALA A 561 -17.33 18.63 26.99
N THR A 562 -18.12 18.07 27.88
CA THR A 562 -19.10 18.82 28.64
C THR A 562 -18.36 19.92 29.39
N ALA A 563 -18.65 21.15 29.00
CA ALA A 563 -18.11 22.37 29.57
C ALA A 563 -18.34 22.46 31.09
#